data_48af51c39f30b58fa61bd5057db43976
#
_entry.id   48af51c39f30b58fa61bd5057db43976
#
_cell.length_a   1.000
_cell.length_b   1.000
_cell.length_c   1.000
_cell.angle_alpha   90.00
_cell.angle_beta   90.00
_cell.angle_gamma   90.00
#
_symmetry.space_group_name_H-M   'P 1'
#
loop_
_entity.id
_entity.type
_entity.pdbx_description
1 polymer ?
#
loop_
_entity_poly.entity_id
_entity_poly.type
_entity_poly.pdbx_seq_one_letter_code
_entity_poly.pdbx_strand_id
1 'polypeptide(L)'
;SAPRVFWADPRSSEWDPLTARGWLDSLPARYPQWDVAALVEHIDGFSLHEHLDKPFYALSTGSKRKVLLAGALASNAPLTLIDEPVGGLDKPSIRYLAQALASQAARPDRLTLVAHYEALPDVPWGSVLDL
;
A
#
# COMPACT_ATOMS: atom_id res chain seq x y z
N SER A 1 14.98 11.54 12.97
CA SER A 1 13.79 10.89 13.53
C SER A 1 13.03 10.14 12.45
N ALA A 2 12.31 9.12 12.87
CA ALA A 2 11.52 8.29 11.95
C ALA A 2 10.30 9.06 11.42
N PRO A 3 9.93 8.87 10.14
CA PRO A 3 8.69 9.45 9.63
C PRO A 3 7.48 8.88 10.38
N ARG A 4 6.52 9.75 10.67
CA ARG A 4 5.25 9.35 11.29
C ARG A 4 4.17 9.11 10.25
N VAL A 5 4.42 9.50 9.00
CA VAL A 5 3.46 9.42 7.91
C VAL A 5 4.07 8.62 6.77
N PHE A 6 3.31 7.67 6.25
CA PHE A 6 3.61 7.02 4.98
C PHE A 6 2.69 7.59 3.91
N TRP A 7 3.26 8.09 2.83
CA TRP A 7 2.52 8.45 1.62
C TRP A 7 3.43 8.24 0.42
N ALA A 8 2.90 7.62 -0.62
CA ALA A 8 3.57 7.43 -1.89
C ALA A 8 2.60 7.83 -3.00
N ASP A 9 2.98 8.81 -3.80
CA ASP A 9 2.15 9.30 -4.90
C ASP A 9 2.18 8.30 -6.05
N PRO A 10 1.05 7.65 -6.39
CA PRO A 10 1.02 6.68 -7.49
C PRO A 10 1.30 7.29 -8.86
N ARG A 11 1.27 8.62 -8.98
CA ARG A 11 1.55 9.33 -10.23
C ARG A 11 3.00 9.77 -10.35
N SER A 12 3.80 9.61 -9.30
CA SER A 12 5.19 10.02 -9.31
C SER A 12 6.04 9.12 -10.19
N SER A 13 7.00 9.71 -10.91
CA SER A 13 8.02 8.98 -11.67
C SER A 13 9.36 8.90 -10.92
N GLU A 14 9.39 9.35 -9.68
CA GLU A 14 10.61 9.42 -8.87
C GLU A 14 11.32 8.08 -8.76
N TRP A 15 10.55 6.99 -8.66
CA TRP A 15 11.08 5.65 -8.46
C TRP A 15 11.21 4.83 -9.74
N ASP A 16 10.93 5.41 -10.91
CA ASP A 16 10.89 4.70 -12.17
C ASP A 16 12.16 3.85 -12.46
N PRO A 17 13.38 4.31 -12.13
CA PRO A 17 14.57 3.50 -12.35
C PRO A 17 14.72 2.33 -11.38
N LEU A 18 14.02 2.35 -10.24
CA LEU A 18 14.14 1.30 -9.22
C LEU A 18 13.28 0.10 -9.61
N THR A 19 13.75 -1.10 -9.24
CA THR A 19 12.86 -2.27 -9.26
C THR A 19 11.88 -2.18 -8.10
N ALA A 20 10.74 -2.86 -8.23
CA ALA A 20 9.78 -2.96 -7.14
C ALA A 20 10.45 -3.48 -5.86
N ARG A 21 11.27 -4.54 -5.98
CA ARG A 21 12.02 -5.10 -4.86
C ARG A 21 12.96 -4.06 -4.25
N GLY A 22 13.72 -3.34 -5.07
CA GLY A 22 14.65 -2.34 -4.60
C GLY A 22 13.97 -1.22 -3.81
N TRP A 23 12.81 -0.78 -4.29
CA TRP A 23 12.01 0.22 -3.58
C TRP A 23 11.52 -0.31 -2.23
N LEU A 24 10.93 -1.51 -2.21
CA LEU A 24 10.43 -2.12 -0.98
C LEU A 24 11.57 -2.35 0.03
N ASP A 25 12.75 -2.79 -0.45
CA ASP A 25 13.91 -3.02 0.40
C ASP A 25 14.49 -1.74 1.01
N SER A 26 14.19 -0.58 0.41
CA SER A 26 14.64 0.72 0.92
C SER A 26 13.81 1.22 2.11
N LEU A 27 12.60 0.70 2.29
CA LEU A 27 11.66 1.25 3.27
C LEU A 27 11.98 0.90 4.74
N PRO A 28 12.51 -0.28 5.07
CA PRO A 28 12.83 -0.60 6.47
C PRO A 28 13.76 0.39 7.15
N ALA A 29 14.68 0.99 6.39
CA ALA A 29 15.60 1.99 6.95
C ALA A 29 14.88 3.26 7.40
N ARG A 30 13.73 3.57 6.81
CA ARG A 30 12.94 4.77 7.11
C ARG A 30 11.81 4.50 8.09
N TYR A 31 11.31 3.27 8.14
CA TYR A 31 10.16 2.90 8.96
C TYR A 31 10.58 1.81 9.95
N PRO A 32 10.96 2.18 11.19
CA PRO A 32 11.51 1.23 12.15
C PRO A 32 10.49 0.17 12.61
N GLN A 33 9.20 0.43 12.42
CA GLN A 33 8.14 -0.53 12.73
C GLN A 33 7.78 -1.43 11.54
N TRP A 34 8.60 -1.41 10.50
CA TRP A 34 8.39 -2.21 9.28
C TRP A 34 8.14 -3.67 9.61
N ASP A 35 7.08 -4.24 9.03
CA ASP A 35 6.67 -5.62 9.28
C ASP A 35 7.01 -6.49 8.07
N VAL A 36 8.12 -7.22 8.16
CA VAL A 36 8.58 -8.10 7.09
C VAL A 36 7.58 -9.22 6.81
N ALA A 37 7.01 -9.81 7.86
CA ALA A 37 6.04 -10.90 7.71
C ALA A 37 4.78 -10.41 6.99
N ALA A 38 4.32 -9.21 7.32
CA ALA A 38 3.18 -8.60 6.64
C ALA A 38 3.49 -8.33 5.17
N LEU A 39 4.70 -7.87 4.85
CA LEU A 39 5.10 -7.65 3.46
C LEU A 39 5.02 -8.94 2.64
N VAL A 40 5.49 -10.05 3.18
CA VAL A 40 5.40 -11.36 2.51
C VAL A 40 3.94 -11.71 2.21
N GLU A 41 3.05 -11.50 3.16
CA GLU A 41 1.61 -11.71 2.96
C GLU A 41 1.05 -10.81 1.86
N HIS A 42 1.45 -9.54 1.84
CA HIS A 42 0.93 -8.57 0.86
C HIS A 42 1.45 -8.87 -0.55
N ILE A 43 2.70 -9.28 -0.67
CA ILE A 43 3.26 -9.71 -1.95
C ILE A 43 2.46 -10.88 -2.51
N ASP A 44 2.14 -11.85 -1.67
CA ASP A 44 1.33 -12.99 -2.07
C ASP A 44 -0.11 -12.57 -2.39
N GLY A 45 -0.73 -11.82 -1.48
CA GLY A 45 -2.13 -11.39 -1.63
C GLY A 45 -2.39 -10.54 -2.87
N PHE A 46 -1.44 -9.70 -3.25
CA PHE A 46 -1.52 -8.88 -4.47
C PHE A 46 -0.93 -9.56 -5.70
N SER A 47 -0.45 -10.81 -5.59
CA SER A 47 0.17 -11.56 -6.71
C SER A 47 1.35 -10.80 -7.33
N LEU A 48 2.26 -10.30 -6.49
CA LEU A 48 3.37 -9.46 -6.94
C LEU A 48 4.65 -10.21 -7.25
N HIS A 49 4.74 -11.52 -7.00
CA HIS A 49 6.00 -12.26 -7.11
C HIS A 49 6.70 -12.08 -8.46
N GLU A 50 5.94 -12.14 -9.56
CA GLU A 50 6.49 -12.03 -10.91
C GLU A 50 6.90 -10.60 -11.28
N HIS A 51 6.52 -9.61 -10.48
CA HIS A 51 6.77 -8.19 -10.77
C HIS A 51 7.91 -7.59 -9.96
N LEU A 52 8.41 -8.30 -8.93
CA LEU A 52 9.36 -7.72 -7.98
C LEU A 52 10.68 -7.26 -8.61
N ASP A 53 11.15 -7.96 -9.64
CA ASP A 53 12.42 -7.65 -10.28
C ASP A 53 12.27 -6.76 -11.52
N LYS A 54 11.06 -6.29 -11.79
CA LYS A 54 10.80 -5.32 -12.86
C LYS A 54 10.99 -3.90 -12.35
N PRO A 55 11.60 -3.01 -13.14
CA PRO A 55 11.65 -1.59 -12.78
C PRO A 55 10.24 -0.98 -12.81
N PHE A 56 10.03 0.06 -12.03
CA PHE A 56 8.72 0.71 -11.95
C PHE A 56 8.22 1.15 -13.31
N TYR A 57 9.09 1.65 -14.20
CA TYR A 57 8.66 2.09 -15.54
C TYR A 57 8.09 0.96 -16.40
N ALA A 58 8.39 -0.30 -16.06
CA ALA A 58 7.88 -1.47 -16.80
C ALA A 58 6.61 -2.06 -16.19
N LEU A 59 6.14 -1.51 -15.07
CA LEU A 59 4.92 -1.99 -14.41
C LEU A 59 3.68 -1.32 -15.00
N SER A 60 2.59 -2.07 -15.09
CA SER A 60 1.28 -1.46 -15.36
C SER A 60 0.87 -0.55 -14.21
N THR A 61 -0.10 0.33 -14.46
CA THR A 61 -0.65 1.20 -13.43
C THR A 61 -1.13 0.39 -12.23
N GLY A 62 -1.84 -0.70 -12.48
CA GLY A 62 -2.35 -1.56 -11.40
C GLY A 62 -1.24 -2.24 -10.62
N SER A 63 -0.22 -2.79 -11.30
CA SER A 63 0.90 -3.44 -10.62
C SER A 63 1.71 -2.45 -9.81
N LYS A 64 1.94 -1.24 -10.32
CA LYS A 64 2.60 -0.18 -9.59
C LYS A 64 1.84 0.17 -8.30
N ARG A 65 0.51 0.33 -8.39
CA ARG A 65 -0.32 0.61 -7.21
C ARG A 65 -0.24 -0.50 -6.17
N LYS A 66 -0.24 -1.76 -6.61
CA LYS A 66 -0.09 -2.91 -5.69
C LYS A 66 1.23 -2.86 -4.93
N VAL A 67 2.33 -2.51 -5.60
CA VAL A 67 3.63 -2.37 -4.94
C VAL A 67 3.59 -1.26 -3.89
N LEU A 68 3.04 -0.11 -4.25
CA LEU A 68 2.92 1.03 -3.32
C LEU A 68 2.04 0.66 -2.12
N LEU A 69 0.94 -0.05 -2.36
CA LEU A 69 0.04 -0.51 -1.30
C LEU A 69 0.72 -1.51 -0.36
N ALA A 70 1.48 -2.46 -0.91
CA ALA A 70 2.22 -3.41 -0.10
C ALA A 70 3.21 -2.69 0.84
N GLY A 71 3.93 -1.70 0.32
CA GLY A 71 4.83 -0.89 1.14
C GLY A 71 4.08 -0.11 2.22
N ALA A 72 2.97 0.52 1.85
CA ALA A 72 2.15 1.29 2.79
C ALA A 72 1.65 0.43 3.94
N LEU A 73 1.09 -0.75 3.62
CA LEU A 73 0.53 -1.64 4.63
C LEU A 73 1.61 -2.22 5.54
N ALA A 74 2.80 -2.54 5.00
CA ALA A 74 3.90 -3.10 5.77
C ALA A 74 4.67 -2.07 6.57
N SER A 75 4.51 -0.78 6.28
CA SER A 75 5.29 0.28 6.92
C SER A 75 5.05 0.41 8.42
N ASN A 76 3.86 0.08 8.88
CA ASN A 76 3.42 0.30 10.26
C ASN A 76 3.58 1.76 10.71
N ALA A 77 3.57 2.70 9.77
CA ALA A 77 3.61 4.12 10.11
C ALA A 77 2.36 4.48 10.93
N PRO A 78 2.46 5.36 11.94
CA PRO A 78 1.29 5.76 12.72
C PRO A 78 0.17 6.33 11.87
N LEU A 79 0.51 7.03 10.79
CA LEU A 79 -0.46 7.53 9.81
C LEU A 79 -0.07 7.05 8.43
N THR A 80 -1.01 6.41 7.73
CA THR A 80 -0.81 5.97 6.34
C THR A 80 -1.85 6.65 5.46
N LEU A 81 -1.39 7.31 4.40
CA LEU A 81 -2.24 7.96 3.41
C LEU A 81 -2.22 7.14 2.13
N ILE A 82 -3.40 6.77 1.64
CA ILE A 82 -3.57 6.01 0.42
C ILE A 82 -4.49 6.80 -0.51
N ASP A 83 -3.99 7.13 -1.71
CA ASP A 83 -4.71 7.92 -2.70
C ASP A 83 -5.18 7.01 -3.83
N GLU A 84 -6.48 6.98 -4.09
CA GLU A 84 -7.10 6.20 -5.17
C GLU A 84 -6.58 4.76 -5.23
N PRO A 85 -6.81 3.95 -4.18
CA PRO A 85 -6.13 2.67 -4.07
C PRO A 85 -6.56 1.63 -5.10
N VAL A 86 -7.77 1.74 -5.66
CA VAL A 86 -8.32 0.69 -6.53
C VAL A 86 -8.16 0.96 -8.02
N GLY A 87 -7.64 2.12 -8.41
CA GLY A 87 -7.44 2.44 -9.82
C GLY A 87 -6.55 1.43 -10.52
N GLY A 88 -7.07 0.72 -11.51
CA GLY A 88 -6.33 -0.30 -12.26
C GLY A 88 -6.15 -1.63 -11.54
N LEU A 89 -6.70 -1.81 -10.33
CA LEU A 89 -6.63 -3.10 -9.63
C LEU A 89 -7.67 -4.07 -10.18
N ASP A 90 -7.30 -5.35 -10.25
CA ASP A 90 -8.24 -6.43 -10.52
C ASP A 90 -9.10 -6.73 -9.29
N LYS A 91 -10.19 -7.48 -9.50
CA LYS A 91 -11.13 -7.80 -8.42
C LYS A 91 -10.50 -8.57 -7.25
N PRO A 92 -9.66 -9.60 -7.48
CA PRO A 92 -9.00 -10.27 -6.37
C PRO A 92 -8.14 -9.34 -5.52
N SER A 93 -7.45 -8.39 -6.16
CA SER A 93 -6.61 -7.43 -5.44
C SER A 93 -7.44 -6.44 -4.64
N ILE A 94 -8.59 -6.01 -5.17
CA ILE A 94 -9.51 -5.14 -4.42
C ILE A 94 -10.02 -5.87 -3.18
N ARG A 95 -10.39 -7.15 -3.31
CA ARG A 95 -10.82 -7.95 -2.16
C ARG A 95 -9.72 -8.11 -1.12
N TYR A 96 -8.50 -8.39 -1.57
CA TYR A 96 -7.36 -8.49 -0.66
C TYR A 96 -7.12 -7.18 0.08
N LEU A 97 -7.14 -6.05 -0.65
CA LEU A 97 -6.97 -4.73 -0.05
C LEU A 97 -8.03 -4.47 1.02
N ALA A 98 -9.29 -4.78 0.74
CA ALA A 98 -10.36 -4.60 1.72
C ALA A 98 -10.12 -5.42 3.00
N GLN A 99 -9.66 -6.66 2.87
CA GLN A 99 -9.31 -7.50 4.01
C GLN A 99 -8.14 -6.91 4.81
N ALA A 100 -7.11 -6.44 4.12
CA ALA A 100 -5.94 -5.84 4.76
C ALA A 100 -6.32 -4.56 5.51
N LEU A 101 -7.15 -3.71 4.91
CA LEU A 101 -7.63 -2.49 5.56
C LEU A 101 -8.51 -2.81 6.77
N ALA A 102 -9.34 -3.84 6.69
CA ALA A 102 -10.15 -4.28 7.83
C ALA A 102 -9.26 -4.71 9.00
N SER A 103 -8.17 -5.44 8.73
CA SER A 103 -7.20 -5.81 9.75
C SER A 103 -6.51 -4.59 10.37
N GLN A 104 -6.18 -3.59 9.54
CA GLN A 104 -5.58 -2.35 10.05
C GLN A 104 -6.56 -1.56 10.92
N ALA A 105 -7.84 -1.55 10.56
CA ALA A 105 -8.87 -0.81 11.32
C ALA A 105 -9.03 -1.32 12.75
N ALA A 106 -8.66 -2.58 13.01
CA ALA A 106 -8.69 -3.15 14.35
C ALA A 106 -7.52 -2.70 15.25
N ARG A 107 -6.55 -1.96 14.71
CA ARG A 107 -5.35 -1.55 15.44
C ARG A 107 -5.50 -0.14 15.99
N PRO A 108 -5.43 0.04 17.32
CA PRO A 108 -5.62 1.35 17.93
C PRO A 108 -4.44 2.31 17.76
N ASP A 109 -3.26 1.80 17.44
CA ASP A 109 -2.01 2.54 17.32
C ASP A 109 -1.75 3.08 15.92
N ARG A 110 -2.70 2.88 15.01
CA ARG A 110 -2.49 3.22 13.61
C ARG A 110 -3.75 3.81 12.98
N LEU A 111 -3.56 4.86 12.17
CA LEU A 111 -4.63 5.50 11.40
C LEU A 111 -4.30 5.38 9.92
N THR A 112 -5.28 4.91 9.13
CA THR A 112 -5.18 4.86 7.68
C THR A 112 -6.27 5.75 7.09
N LEU A 113 -5.85 6.72 6.27
CA LEU A 113 -6.74 7.59 5.51
C LEU A 113 -6.72 7.18 4.04
N VAL A 114 -7.90 6.96 3.48
CA VAL A 114 -8.04 6.54 2.09
C VAL A 114 -8.86 7.59 1.34
N ALA A 115 -8.29 8.16 0.28
CA ALA A 115 -8.98 9.05 -0.63
C ALA A 115 -9.49 8.25 -1.82
N HIS A 116 -10.80 8.17 -2.00
CA HIS A 116 -11.42 7.38 -3.04
C HIS A 116 -12.81 7.93 -3.36
N TYR A 117 -13.31 7.64 -4.58
CA TYR A 117 -14.65 8.08 -4.99
C TYR A 117 -15.74 7.45 -4.16
N GLU A 118 -15.61 6.17 -3.82
CA GLU A 118 -16.57 5.43 -3.03
C GLU A 118 -15.86 4.68 -1.92
N ALA A 119 -16.45 4.61 -0.75
CA ALA A 119 -15.92 3.79 0.32
C ALA A 119 -15.93 2.32 -0.10
N LEU A 120 -14.79 1.62 0.12
CA LEU A 120 -14.73 0.19 -0.15
C LEU A 120 -15.70 -0.55 0.76
N PRO A 121 -16.51 -1.50 0.22
CA PRO A 121 -17.37 -2.33 1.05
C PRO A 121 -16.52 -3.26 1.92
N ASP A 122 -17.10 -3.77 2.97
CA ASP A 122 -16.49 -4.74 3.89
C ASP A 122 -15.30 -4.21 4.70
N VAL A 123 -15.07 -2.89 4.69
CA VAL A 123 -14.09 -2.24 5.56
C VAL A 123 -14.83 -1.50 6.67
N PRO A 124 -14.50 -1.77 7.95
CA PRO A 124 -15.15 -1.07 9.07
C PRO A 124 -14.57 0.34 9.21
N TRP A 125 -15.05 1.27 8.38
CA TRP A 125 -14.63 2.67 8.43
C TRP A 125 -15.04 3.31 9.75
N GLY A 126 -14.09 3.96 10.41
CA GLY A 126 -14.40 4.76 11.59
C GLY A 126 -15.16 6.02 11.21
N SER A 127 -14.86 6.57 10.03
CA SER A 127 -15.53 7.77 9.54
C SER A 127 -15.41 7.84 8.02
N VAL A 128 -16.45 8.28 7.35
CA VAL A 128 -16.47 8.52 5.90
C VAL A 128 -16.86 9.97 5.66
N LEU A 129 -16.04 10.70 4.90
CA LEU A 129 -16.30 12.09 4.55
C LEU A 129 -16.56 12.20 3.05
N ASP A 130 -17.66 12.83 2.67
CA ASP A 130 -17.97 13.19 1.29
C ASP A 130 -17.55 14.64 1.05
N LEU A 131 -16.71 14.83 0.04
CA LEU A 131 -16.17 16.14 -0.29
C LEU A 131 -16.81 16.76 -1.52
#